data_c7123b084ae3b97a2ba38dc5fac7c1d1
#
_entry.id   c7123b084ae3b97a2ba38dc5fac7c1d1
#
_cell.length_a   1.000
_cell.length_b   1.000
_cell.length_c   1.000
_cell.angle_alpha   90.00
_cell.angle_beta   90.00
_cell.angle_gamma   90.00
#
_symmetry.space_group_name_H-M   'P 1'
#
loop_
_entity.id
_entity.type
_entity.pdbx_description
1 polymer ?
#
loop_
_entity_poly.entity_id
_entity_poly.type
_entity_poly.pdbx_seq_one_letter_code
_entity_poly.pdbx_strand_id
1 'polypeptide(L)'
;MKRLIQTQIQSDSQKLETVTDVKFQNIIYYYWDGKKEVKLNQQVKIDFLGAVNEMEKLDQTFEKNFIGFQNCSTGEYVQFVRLGYDSWYADVPINDHNNWEGYLWAGYADTKSITDMLKLFFEEVSWFNSISWKMRRIMR
;
A
#
# COMPACT_ATOMS: atom_id res chain seq x y z
N MET A 1 20.71 3.73 14.18
CA MET A 1 20.70 4.34 14.64
C MET A 1 20.93 3.97 14.77
N LYS A 2 20.21 4.58 14.65
CA LYS A 2 20.30 5.32 14.92
C LYS A 2 20.39 5.26 15.11
N ARG A 3 20.00 5.35 14.98
CA ARG A 3 20.02 6.12 15.26
C ARG A 3 20.17 6.11 15.48
N LEU A 4 19.93 6.34 15.31
CA LEU A 4 20.03 7.05 15.65
C LEU A 4 20.25 6.99 15.74
N ILE A 5 20.06 7.42 15.80
CA ILE A 5 20.13 8.04 16.06
C ILE A 5 20.46 7.98 16.12
N GLN A 6 19.98 8.40 16.16
CA GLN A 6 20.10 9.12 16.42
C GLN A 6 20.38 9.06 16.54
N THR A 7 20.50 9.37 16.46
CA THR A 7 20.67 9.93 16.69
C THR A 7 21.20 9.82 16.61
N GLN A 8 20.73 10.34 16.71
CA GLN A 8 20.93 10.96 16.79
C GLN A 8 21.22 10.94 16.70
N ILE A 9 21.41 11.36 16.64
CA ILE A 9 21.47 11.85 16.72
C ILE A 9 21.84 11.93 16.53
N GLN A 10 21.41 12.24 16.49
CA GLN A 10 21.37 12.84 16.49
C GLN A 10 21.60 12.86 16.27
N SER A 11 22.32 13.36 16.16
CA SER A 11 22.13 13.55 16.21
C SER A 11 22.28 13.54 15.83
N ASP A 12 21.92 13.91 15.54
CA ASP A 12 21.55 14.04 15.39
C ASP A 12 21.47 13.92 14.93
N SER A 13 22.17 14.50 14.89
CA SER A 13 21.57 14.33 14.88
C SER A 13 21.47 14.06 14.46
N GLN A 14 21.31 14.18 13.94
CA GLN A 14 20.74 13.89 13.79
C GLN A 14 20.44 13.35 13.37
N LYS A 15 20.58 13.93 13.12
CA LYS A 15 19.90 13.41 12.92
C LYS A 15 19.47 12.89 12.60
N LEU A 16 19.66 13.14 12.15
CA LEU A 16 18.86 12.55 11.98
C LEU A 16 18.45 12.21 11.48
N GLU A 17 18.49 12.29 11.07
CA GLU A 17 17.68 11.93 10.67
C GLU A 17 17.17 11.64 10.28
N THR A 18 17.21 11.85 9.92
CA THR A 18 16.40 11.53 9.53
C THR A 18 15.83 11.41 9.17
N VAL A 19 15.85 11.56 9.09
CA VAL A 19 15.02 11.34 8.65
C VAL A 19 14.45 11.43 8.33
N THR A 20 14.51 11.52 8.07
CA THR A 20 13.79 11.40 7.60
C THR A 20 13.26 11.62 7.30
N ASP A 21 13.88 12.15 7.15
CA ASP A 21 13.18 12.38 6.77
C ASP A 21 12.23 12.03 6.50
N VAL A 22 12.24 12.45 6.82
CA VAL A 22 10.93 11.94 6.57
C VAL A 22 10.36 12.62 5.37
N LYS A 23 10.44 11.93 4.34
CA LYS A 23 9.71 12.34 3.21
C LYS A 23 8.26 12.32 3.58
N PHE A 24 7.62 13.41 3.42
CA PHE A 24 6.22 13.40 3.58
C PHE A 24 5.66 12.62 2.46
N GLN A 25 5.36 11.40 2.78
CA GLN A 25 4.69 10.59 1.83
C GLN A 25 3.29 11.09 1.69
N ASN A 26 2.93 11.38 0.50
CA ASN A 26 1.59 11.86 0.21
C ASN A 26 0.73 10.65 -0.16
N ILE A 27 0.64 9.70 0.77
CA ILE A 27 -0.09 8.46 0.55
C ILE A 27 -1.36 8.49 1.34
N ILE A 28 -2.47 8.24 0.66
CA ILE A 28 -3.78 8.13 1.27
C ILE A 28 -4.29 6.71 1.09
N TYR A 29 -5.30 6.34 1.89
CA TYR A 29 -5.85 4.99 1.79
C TYR A 29 -7.36 5.02 1.71
N TYR A 30 -7.93 3.93 1.23
CA TYR A 30 -9.36 3.68 1.25
C TYR A 30 -9.58 2.24 1.71
N TYR A 31 -10.75 1.97 2.28
CA TYR A 31 -10.95 0.77 3.09
C TYR A 31 -12.42 0.42 3.16
N TRP A 32 -12.71 -0.86 3.06
CA TRP A 32 -14.07 -1.35 3.26
C TRP A 32 -14.02 -2.79 3.75
N ASP A 33 -14.67 -3.09 4.87
CA ASP A 33 -14.70 -4.44 5.40
C ASP A 33 -16.09 -4.85 5.88
N GLY A 34 -17.11 -4.16 5.41
CA GLY A 34 -18.47 -4.44 5.82
C GLY A 34 -18.93 -3.64 7.03
N LYS A 35 -17.98 -3.03 7.76
CA LYS A 35 -18.29 -2.24 8.95
C LYS A 35 -17.65 -0.87 8.88
N LYS A 36 -16.36 -0.83 8.62
CA LYS A 36 -15.60 0.41 8.54
C LYS A 36 -15.41 0.79 7.08
N GLU A 37 -15.60 2.06 6.79
CA GLU A 37 -15.39 2.57 5.45
C GLU A 37 -14.52 3.83 5.51
N VAL A 38 -13.50 3.86 4.66
CA VAL A 38 -12.74 5.08 4.38
C VAL A 38 -12.80 5.26 2.87
N LYS A 39 -13.42 6.34 2.43
CA LYS A 39 -13.57 6.61 1.00
C LYS A 39 -12.36 7.34 0.47
N LEU A 40 -12.00 7.10 -0.76
CA LEU A 40 -10.84 7.73 -1.40
C LEU A 40 -10.95 9.26 -1.34
N ASN A 41 -12.13 9.81 -1.54
CA ASN A 41 -12.31 11.26 -1.55
C ASN A 41 -12.19 11.92 -0.18
N GLN A 42 -12.10 11.15 0.89
CA GLN A 42 -11.83 11.68 2.23
C GLN A 42 -10.35 12.03 2.40
N GLN A 43 -9.49 11.51 1.54
CA GLN A 43 -8.06 11.83 1.49
C GLN A 43 -7.36 11.63 2.83
N VAL A 44 -7.61 10.50 3.45
CA VAL A 44 -7.02 10.18 4.76
C VAL A 44 -5.60 9.70 4.55
N LYS A 45 -4.64 10.46 5.05
CA LYS A 45 -3.23 10.11 4.93
C LYS A 45 -2.87 9.00 5.90
N ILE A 46 -1.89 8.20 5.51
CA ILE A 46 -1.46 7.07 6.31
C ILE A 46 0.03 6.85 6.11
N ASP A 47 0.72 6.42 7.16
CA ASP A 47 2.12 6.01 7.04
C ASP A 47 2.19 4.49 6.96
N PHE A 48 3.40 3.96 6.77
CA PHE A 48 3.56 2.52 6.57
C PHE A 48 3.08 1.71 7.78
N LEU A 49 3.41 2.13 9.00
CA LEU A 49 2.98 1.39 10.18
C LEU A 49 1.46 1.42 10.32
N GLY A 50 0.86 2.56 10.04
CA GLY A 50 -0.59 2.67 10.03
C GLY A 50 -1.22 1.77 8.99
N ALA A 51 -0.60 1.67 7.81
CA ALA A 51 -1.08 0.81 6.75
C ALA A 51 -1.06 -0.66 7.16
N VAL A 52 0.05 -1.12 7.75
CA VAL A 52 0.16 -2.49 8.24
C VAL A 52 -0.92 -2.77 9.29
N ASN A 53 -1.13 -1.84 10.20
CA ASN A 53 -2.15 -1.95 11.23
C ASN A 53 -3.55 -2.11 10.62
N GLU A 54 -3.87 -1.28 9.64
CA GLU A 54 -5.19 -1.36 9.00
C GLU A 54 -5.36 -2.66 8.23
N MET A 55 -4.29 -3.15 7.60
CA MET A 55 -4.35 -4.42 6.89
C MET A 55 -4.62 -5.57 7.85
N GLU A 56 -4.01 -5.55 9.03
CA GLU A 56 -4.24 -6.60 10.04
C GLU A 56 -5.67 -6.62 10.54
N LYS A 57 -6.33 -5.47 10.55
CA LYS A 57 -7.71 -5.36 11.01
C LYS A 57 -8.73 -5.71 9.94
N LEU A 58 -8.31 -5.80 8.69
CA LEU A 58 -9.23 -6.03 7.58
C LEU A 58 -9.90 -7.40 7.76
N ASP A 59 -11.24 -7.39 7.79
CA ASP A 59 -12.01 -8.59 8.11
C ASP A 59 -12.03 -9.53 6.91
N GLN A 60 -11.26 -10.61 7.00
CA GLN A 60 -11.15 -11.59 5.92
C GLN A 60 -12.44 -12.37 5.69
N THR A 61 -13.35 -12.37 6.67
CA THR A 61 -14.62 -13.10 6.52
C THR A 61 -15.64 -12.32 5.71
N PHE A 62 -15.42 -11.02 5.53
CA PHE A 62 -16.28 -10.25 4.66
C PHE A 62 -15.73 -10.35 3.24
N GLU A 63 -16.47 -11.00 2.37
CA GLU A 63 -15.98 -11.40 1.05
C GLU A 63 -15.54 -10.22 0.18
N LYS A 64 -16.19 -9.08 0.35
CA LYS A 64 -15.94 -7.90 -0.48
C LYS A 64 -15.03 -6.88 0.20
N ASN A 65 -14.19 -7.35 1.14
CA ASN A 65 -13.26 -6.46 1.80
C ASN A 65 -12.20 -5.94 0.81
N PHE A 66 -11.69 -4.75 1.08
CA PHE A 66 -10.52 -4.26 0.36
C PHE A 66 -9.85 -3.13 1.15
N ILE A 67 -8.58 -2.95 0.87
CA ILE A 67 -7.82 -1.79 1.32
C ILE A 67 -6.93 -1.36 0.15
N GLY A 68 -6.90 -0.08 -0.12
CA GLY A 68 -6.09 0.44 -1.22
C GLY A 68 -5.27 1.64 -0.77
N PHE A 69 -4.18 1.88 -1.48
CA PHE A 69 -3.27 2.96 -1.18
C PHE A 69 -2.95 3.70 -2.47
N GLN A 70 -2.94 5.02 -2.39
CA GLN A 70 -2.60 5.86 -3.52
C GLN A 70 -1.50 6.82 -3.14
N ASN A 71 -0.45 6.86 -3.96
CA ASN A 71 0.56 7.91 -3.85
C ASN A 71 0.07 9.09 -4.67
N CYS A 72 -0.35 10.15 -4.00
CA CYS A 72 -0.94 11.30 -4.69
C CYS A 72 0.10 12.11 -5.48
N SER A 73 1.38 11.91 -5.19
CA SER A 73 2.45 12.60 -5.91
C SER A 73 2.72 11.96 -7.27
N THR A 74 2.59 10.64 -7.36
CA THR A 74 2.90 9.90 -8.60
C THR A 74 1.65 9.44 -9.33
N GLY A 75 0.52 9.34 -8.63
CA GLY A 75 -0.70 8.77 -9.17
C GLY A 75 -0.76 7.25 -9.11
N GLU A 76 0.31 6.60 -8.65
CA GLU A 76 0.32 5.15 -8.52
C GLU A 76 -0.60 4.70 -7.39
N TYR A 77 -1.24 3.55 -7.59
CA TYR A 77 -1.99 2.95 -6.49
C TYR A 77 -2.04 1.44 -6.62
N VAL A 78 -2.31 0.79 -5.50
CA VAL A 78 -2.43 -0.65 -5.40
C VAL A 78 -3.57 -0.96 -4.44
N GLN A 79 -4.32 -2.00 -4.75
CA GLN A 79 -5.44 -2.41 -3.93
C GLN A 79 -5.27 -3.87 -3.55
N PHE A 80 -5.63 -4.17 -2.31
CA PHE A 80 -5.53 -5.52 -1.77
C PHE A 80 -6.89 -5.99 -1.28
N VAL A 81 -7.15 -7.28 -1.47
CA VAL A 81 -8.30 -7.97 -0.90
C VAL A 81 -7.74 -9.10 -0.03
N ARG A 82 -8.23 -9.21 1.19
CA ARG A 82 -7.79 -10.29 2.08
C ARG A 82 -8.68 -11.50 1.88
N LEU A 83 -8.07 -12.60 1.45
CA LEU A 83 -8.81 -13.82 1.14
C LEU A 83 -8.84 -14.79 2.31
N GLY A 84 -7.88 -14.69 3.22
CA GLY A 84 -7.78 -15.56 4.38
C GLY A 84 -6.74 -15.01 5.34
N TYR A 85 -6.38 -15.81 6.33
CA TYR A 85 -5.46 -15.36 7.37
C TYR A 85 -4.13 -14.90 6.74
N ASP A 86 -3.60 -15.67 5.80
CA ASP A 86 -2.29 -15.38 5.20
C ASP A 86 -2.38 -15.40 3.68
N SER A 87 -3.51 -15.00 3.13
CA SER A 87 -3.74 -15.08 1.70
C SER A 87 -4.35 -13.78 1.21
N TRP A 88 -3.71 -13.18 0.23
CA TRP A 88 -4.09 -11.87 -0.30
C TRP A 88 -4.15 -11.89 -1.81
N TYR A 89 -5.01 -11.04 -2.33
CA TYR A 89 -5.12 -10.74 -3.74
C TYR A 89 -4.78 -9.26 -3.91
N ALA A 90 -3.90 -8.96 -4.86
CA ALA A 90 -3.53 -7.58 -5.14
C ALA A 90 -3.90 -7.23 -6.55
N ASP A 91 -4.36 -6.01 -6.79
CA ASP A 91 -4.55 -5.54 -8.15
C ASP A 91 -4.03 -4.11 -8.30
N VAL A 92 -3.58 -3.82 -9.53
CA VAL A 92 -3.05 -2.53 -9.91
C VAL A 92 -3.57 -2.24 -11.31
N PRO A 93 -4.13 -1.07 -11.56
CA PRO A 93 -4.56 -0.74 -12.91
C PRO A 93 -3.37 -0.69 -13.84
N ILE A 94 -3.56 -1.14 -15.06
CA ILE A 94 -2.53 -0.97 -16.09
C ILE A 94 -2.56 0.50 -16.48
N ASN A 95 -1.53 1.20 -16.07
CA ASN A 95 -1.56 2.65 -16.10
C ASN A 95 -0.94 3.19 -17.38
N ASP A 96 -1.55 2.87 -18.51
CA ASP A 96 -1.21 3.53 -19.76
C ASP A 96 -2.48 4.15 -20.32
N HIS A 97 -2.33 5.00 -21.31
CA HIS A 97 -3.48 5.75 -21.79
C HIS A 97 -4.48 4.92 -22.59
N ASN A 98 -4.21 3.62 -22.76
CA ASN A 98 -5.17 2.70 -23.39
C ASN A 98 -5.93 1.89 -22.35
N ASN A 99 -5.64 2.09 -21.07
CA ASN A 99 -6.19 1.22 -20.04
C ASN A 99 -7.65 1.48 -19.72
N TRP A 100 -8.23 2.49 -20.28
CA TRP A 100 -9.65 2.70 -20.09
C TRP A 100 -10.47 1.51 -20.58
N GLU A 101 -9.85 0.56 -21.26
CA GLU A 101 -10.50 -0.68 -21.66
C GLU A 101 -10.74 -1.65 -20.52
N GLY A 102 -10.24 -1.33 -19.33
CA GLY A 102 -10.58 -2.12 -18.16
C GLY A 102 -9.68 -3.30 -17.86
N TYR A 103 -8.39 -3.17 -18.11
CA TYR A 103 -7.42 -4.18 -17.73
C TYR A 103 -6.71 -3.79 -16.45
N LEU A 104 -6.27 -4.79 -15.70
CA LEU A 104 -5.47 -4.59 -14.51
C LEU A 104 -4.46 -5.72 -14.38
N TRP A 105 -3.44 -5.47 -13.56
CA TRP A 105 -2.51 -6.51 -13.15
C TRP A 105 -3.03 -7.10 -11.85
N ALA A 106 -3.06 -8.43 -11.78
CA ALA A 106 -3.57 -9.13 -10.61
C ALA A 106 -2.54 -10.16 -10.13
N GLY A 107 -2.41 -10.29 -8.82
CA GLY A 107 -1.49 -11.24 -8.24
C GLY A 107 -1.98 -11.75 -6.90
N TYR A 108 -1.52 -12.95 -6.52
CA TYR A 108 -1.84 -13.56 -5.23
C TYR A 108 -0.54 -13.72 -4.45
N ALA A 109 -0.61 -13.49 -3.16
CA ALA A 109 0.60 -13.56 -2.32
C ALA A 109 0.22 -13.76 -0.86
N ASP A 110 1.23 -14.11 -0.06
CA ASP A 110 1.05 -14.21 1.38
C ASP A 110 1.23 -12.84 2.02
N THR A 111 0.94 -12.77 3.31
CA THR A 111 1.00 -11.51 4.06
C THR A 111 2.39 -10.90 4.04
N LYS A 112 3.43 -11.74 4.17
CA LYS A 112 4.78 -11.21 4.16
C LYS A 112 5.14 -10.55 2.84
N SER A 113 4.81 -11.20 1.74
CA SER A 113 5.11 -10.67 0.41
C SER A 113 4.36 -9.36 0.14
N ILE A 114 3.09 -9.31 0.54
CA ILE A 114 2.28 -8.10 0.40
C ILE A 114 2.86 -6.97 1.26
N THR A 115 3.26 -7.28 2.49
CA THR A 115 3.82 -6.28 3.40
C THR A 115 5.15 -5.75 2.86
N ASP A 116 6.00 -6.63 2.35
CA ASP A 116 7.27 -6.22 1.77
C ASP A 116 7.06 -5.33 0.54
N MET A 117 6.11 -5.69 -0.30
CA MET A 117 5.77 -4.87 -1.46
C MET A 117 5.25 -3.50 -1.04
N LEU A 118 4.39 -3.46 -0.05
CA LEU A 118 3.84 -2.21 0.43
C LEU A 118 4.93 -1.31 1.01
N LYS A 119 5.90 -1.89 1.69
CA LYS A 119 7.03 -1.12 2.21
C LYS A 119 7.77 -0.42 1.08
N LEU A 120 8.03 -1.13 -0.01
CA LEU A 120 8.68 -0.53 -1.18
C LEU A 120 7.82 0.56 -1.80
N PHE A 121 6.51 0.35 -1.84
CA PHE A 121 5.57 1.35 -2.35
C PHE A 121 5.68 2.64 -1.53
N PHE A 122 5.73 2.52 -0.21
CA PHE A 122 5.86 3.68 0.67
C PHE A 122 7.23 4.35 0.55
N GLU A 123 8.27 3.58 0.24
CA GLU A 123 9.62 4.12 0.06
C GLU A 123 9.83 4.72 -1.33
N GLU A 124 8.83 4.60 -2.19
CA GLU A 124 8.86 5.12 -3.56
C GLU A 124 9.97 4.50 -4.39
N VAL A 125 10.28 3.24 -4.10
CA VAL A 125 11.22 2.47 -4.92
C VAL A 125 10.45 1.42 -5.70
N SER A 126 11.15 0.71 -6.59
CA SER A 126 10.50 -0.26 -7.47
C SER A 126 9.84 -1.36 -6.64
N TRP A 127 8.53 -1.44 -6.67
CA TRP A 127 7.74 -2.38 -5.88
C TRP A 127 7.00 -3.41 -6.71
N PHE A 128 6.82 -3.13 -7.99
CA PHE A 128 5.92 -3.93 -8.82
C PHE A 128 6.39 -5.39 -8.95
N ASN A 129 7.70 -5.60 -8.99
CA ASN A 129 8.24 -6.95 -9.20
C ASN A 129 8.31 -7.80 -7.94
N SER A 130 7.73 -7.33 -6.84
CA SER A 130 7.75 -8.06 -5.57
C SER A 130 6.89 -9.33 -5.58
N ILE A 131 5.91 -9.38 -6.45
CA ILE A 131 5.05 -10.57 -6.62
C ILE A 131 4.86 -10.82 -8.11
N SER A 132 4.30 -11.96 -8.43
CA SER A 132 4.01 -12.31 -9.83
C SER A 132 2.65 -11.76 -10.21
N TRP A 133 2.58 -11.12 -11.36
CA TRP A 133 1.37 -10.49 -11.84
C TRP A 133 0.90 -11.14 -13.13
N LYS A 134 -0.44 -11.14 -13.31
CA LYS A 134 -1.05 -11.52 -14.57
C LYS A 134 -1.99 -10.42 -15.01
N MET A 135 -2.05 -10.18 -16.29
CA MET A 135 -3.01 -9.24 -16.83
C MET A 135 -4.39 -9.85 -16.74
N ARG A 136 -5.35 -9.05 -16.30
CA ARG A 136 -6.71 -9.51 -16.13
C ARG A 136 -7.65 -8.42 -16.61
N ARG A 137 -8.70 -8.82 -17.34
CA ARG A 137 -9.72 -7.89 -17.76
C ARG A 137 -10.75 -7.74 -16.65
N ILE A 138 -11.13 -6.50 -16.40
CA ILE A 138 -12.17 -6.22 -15.41
C ILE A 138 -13.51 -6.60 -16.06
N MET A 139 -14.23 -7.47 -15.40
CA MET A 139 -15.57 -7.86 -15.85
C MET A 139 -16.55 -6.77 -15.49
N ARG A 140 -17.44 -6.47 -16.40
CA ARG A 140 -18.43 -5.42 -16.19
C ARG A 140 -19.82 -5.92 -16.37
#